data_6aaa15b923127183c27be71d8672a129
#
_entry.id   6aaa15b923127183c27be71d8672a129
#
_cell.length_a   1.000
_cell.length_b   1.000
_cell.length_c   1.000
_cell.angle_alpha   90.00
_cell.angle_beta   90.00
_cell.angle_gamma   90.00
#
_symmetry.space_group_name_H-M   'P 1'
#
loop_
_entity.id
_entity.type
_entity.pdbx_description
1 polymer ?
#
loop_
_entity_poly.entity_id
_entity_poly.type
_entity_poly.pdbx_seq_one_letter_code
_entity_poly.pdbx_strand_id
1 'polypeptide(L)'
;MTVGVAAPAAPVTPDAGHPFRRRLLEGLAESITERGYRDTTIADIVRHARTSKRTFYQEFSSKEECFIELLRTSNEEMIGQIVAAVDPDAFWHDQIRQAIGAYVDVIESRPAIILSWIRELPALGAEVRSVQRRGIEQFIQMMVDISSNPGFQRDNIPPASRQMALILVGGLRELAALTVEDNKNVREIVDTAVAASIALVAAGAQTS
;
A
#
# COMPACT_ATOMS: atom_id res chain seq x y z
N MET A 1 -2.20 -45.83 -12.86
CA MET A 1 -2.43 -44.76 -11.89
C MET A 1 -1.90 -43.47 -12.52
N THR A 2 -2.79 -42.65 -13.09
CA THR A 2 -2.43 -41.45 -13.83
C THR A 2 -2.50 -40.27 -12.86
N VAL A 3 -1.36 -39.63 -12.57
CA VAL A 3 -1.28 -38.48 -11.73
C VAL A 3 -1.73 -37.28 -12.55
N GLY A 4 -2.87 -36.68 -12.20
CA GLY A 4 -3.39 -35.48 -12.82
C GLY A 4 -2.54 -34.29 -12.42
N VAL A 5 -1.90 -33.65 -13.40
CA VAL A 5 -1.22 -32.35 -13.25
C VAL A 5 -2.28 -31.27 -13.14
N ALA A 6 -2.32 -30.59 -12.00
CA ALA A 6 -3.17 -29.43 -11.81
C ALA A 6 -2.73 -28.30 -12.75
N ALA A 7 -3.68 -27.74 -13.48
CA ALA A 7 -3.45 -26.60 -14.37
C ALA A 7 -3.10 -25.33 -13.55
N PRO A 8 -2.20 -24.46 -14.04
CA PRO A 8 -1.87 -23.21 -13.38
C PRO A 8 -3.10 -22.30 -13.32
N ALA A 9 -3.31 -21.67 -12.17
CA ALA A 9 -4.37 -20.69 -11.97
C ALA A 9 -4.21 -19.54 -12.98
N ALA A 10 -5.30 -19.19 -13.66
CA ALA A 10 -5.32 -18.09 -14.61
C ALA A 10 -5.02 -16.77 -13.89
N PRO A 11 -4.31 -15.80 -14.55
CA PRO A 11 -4.05 -14.50 -13.98
C PRO A 11 -5.39 -13.80 -13.70
N VAL A 12 -5.54 -13.29 -12.48
CA VAL A 12 -6.68 -12.44 -12.09
C VAL A 12 -6.58 -11.15 -12.90
N THR A 13 -7.35 -11.04 -13.97
CA THR A 13 -7.47 -9.81 -14.73
C THR A 13 -8.12 -8.74 -13.84
N PRO A 14 -7.52 -7.52 -13.74
CA PRO A 14 -8.15 -6.43 -13.00
C PRO A 14 -9.52 -6.13 -13.62
N ASP A 15 -10.52 -6.05 -12.79
CA ASP A 15 -11.92 -5.73 -12.96
C ASP A 15 -12.32 -5.09 -14.32
N ALA A 16 -12.55 -5.94 -15.34
CA ALA A 16 -13.07 -5.52 -16.65
C ALA A 16 -14.58 -5.17 -16.58
N GLY A 17 -15.21 -5.26 -15.39
CA GLY A 17 -16.66 -5.21 -15.22
C GLY A 17 -17.28 -3.82 -15.02
N HIS A 18 -16.53 -2.81 -14.52
CA HIS A 18 -17.11 -1.51 -14.14
C HIS A 18 -16.23 -0.31 -14.55
N PRO A 19 -16.22 0.06 -15.85
CA PRO A 19 -15.35 1.15 -16.33
C PRO A 19 -15.66 2.50 -15.68
N PHE A 20 -16.90 2.74 -15.25
CA PHE A 20 -17.29 3.97 -14.55
C PHE A 20 -16.75 3.98 -13.11
N ARG A 21 -16.74 2.84 -12.42
CA ARG A 21 -16.22 2.72 -11.07
C ARG A 21 -14.74 3.14 -11.01
N ARG A 22 -13.91 2.62 -11.90
CA ARG A 22 -12.49 2.99 -12.00
C ARG A 22 -12.31 4.48 -12.27
N ARG A 23 -13.05 5.05 -13.25
CA ARG A 23 -12.99 6.48 -13.57
C ARG A 23 -13.38 7.37 -12.39
N LEU A 24 -14.36 6.94 -11.58
CA LEU A 24 -14.76 7.65 -10.36
C LEU A 24 -13.68 7.60 -9.29
N LEU A 25 -12.99 6.48 -9.11
CA LEU A 25 -11.83 6.38 -8.21
C LEU A 25 -10.68 7.29 -8.68
N GLU A 26 -10.35 7.28 -9.97
CA GLU A 26 -9.37 8.19 -10.57
C GLU A 26 -9.77 9.66 -10.36
N GLY A 27 -11.02 10.01 -10.61
CA GLY A 27 -11.55 11.37 -10.40
C GLY A 27 -11.53 11.81 -8.95
N LEU A 28 -11.74 10.89 -7.99
CA LEU A 28 -11.58 11.17 -6.58
C LEU A 28 -10.10 11.39 -6.23
N ALA A 29 -9.19 10.58 -6.76
CA ALA A 29 -7.75 10.74 -6.53
C ALA A 29 -7.23 12.09 -7.05
N GLU A 30 -7.65 12.52 -8.24
CA GLU A 30 -7.34 13.83 -8.79
C GLU A 30 -7.89 14.96 -7.91
N SER A 31 -9.14 14.86 -7.45
CA SER A 31 -9.75 15.85 -6.55
C SER A 31 -9.02 15.95 -5.21
N ILE A 32 -8.59 14.82 -4.64
CA ILE A 32 -7.81 14.78 -3.39
C ILE A 32 -6.45 15.47 -3.59
N THR A 33 -5.81 15.26 -4.72
CA THR A 33 -4.53 15.89 -5.04
C THR A 33 -4.67 17.41 -5.17
N GLU A 34 -5.80 17.91 -5.73
CA GLU A 34 -6.03 19.34 -5.90
C GLU A 34 -6.37 20.07 -4.60
N ARG A 35 -7.17 19.46 -3.71
CA ARG A 35 -7.79 20.16 -2.57
C ARG A 35 -7.91 19.38 -1.27
N GLY A 36 -7.42 18.14 -1.23
CA GLY A 36 -7.59 17.23 -0.11
C GLY A 36 -8.98 16.57 -0.06
N TYR A 37 -9.09 15.50 0.73
CA TYR A 37 -10.32 14.73 0.84
C TYR A 37 -11.50 15.53 1.42
N ARG A 38 -11.25 16.37 2.45
CA ARG A 38 -12.31 17.10 3.17
C ARG A 38 -13.07 18.03 2.24
N ASP A 39 -12.33 18.80 1.43
CA ASP A 39 -12.88 19.81 0.53
C ASP A 39 -13.34 19.25 -0.82
N THR A 40 -13.08 17.96 -1.09
CA THR A 40 -13.56 17.25 -2.27
C THR A 40 -15.06 17.00 -2.16
N THR A 41 -15.82 17.35 -3.20
CA THR A 41 -17.25 17.07 -3.33
C THR A 41 -17.54 16.03 -4.42
N ILE A 42 -18.76 15.42 -4.39
CA ILE A 42 -19.19 14.52 -5.47
C ILE A 42 -19.23 15.25 -6.82
N ALA A 43 -19.47 16.57 -6.83
CA ALA A 43 -19.43 17.36 -8.07
C ALA A 43 -18.02 17.42 -8.66
N ASP A 44 -16.99 17.54 -7.82
CA ASP A 44 -15.60 17.51 -8.26
C ASP A 44 -15.24 16.13 -8.81
N ILE A 45 -15.58 15.07 -8.10
CA ILE A 45 -15.32 13.68 -8.53
C ILE A 45 -15.90 13.42 -9.91
N VAL A 46 -17.17 13.72 -10.13
CA VAL A 46 -17.81 13.45 -11.43
C VAL A 46 -17.29 14.36 -12.54
N ARG A 47 -16.83 15.57 -12.23
CA ARG A 47 -16.17 16.47 -13.18
C ARG A 47 -14.86 15.85 -13.69
N HIS A 48 -13.98 15.39 -12.80
CA HIS A 48 -12.73 14.72 -13.18
C HIS A 48 -12.99 13.39 -13.89
N ALA A 49 -13.90 12.59 -13.37
CA ALA A 49 -14.32 11.31 -13.98
C ALA A 49 -15.04 11.47 -15.33
N ARG A 50 -15.38 12.71 -15.74
CA ARG A 50 -16.16 13.03 -16.95
C ARG A 50 -17.45 12.21 -17.01
N THR A 51 -18.22 12.23 -15.91
CA THR A 51 -19.46 11.47 -15.78
C THR A 51 -20.52 12.30 -15.04
N SER A 52 -21.63 11.68 -14.62
CA SER A 52 -22.74 12.34 -13.94
C SER A 52 -22.85 11.94 -12.46
N LYS A 53 -23.51 12.79 -11.66
CA LYS A 53 -23.88 12.42 -10.27
C LYS A 53 -24.76 11.17 -10.23
N ARG A 54 -25.62 10.97 -11.24
CA ARG A 54 -26.44 9.76 -11.34
C ARG A 54 -25.56 8.52 -11.47
N THR A 55 -24.55 8.56 -12.32
CA THR A 55 -23.58 7.46 -12.48
C THR A 55 -22.79 7.23 -11.18
N PHE A 56 -22.42 8.31 -10.48
CA PHE A 56 -21.77 8.17 -9.17
C PHE A 56 -22.63 7.36 -8.20
N TYR A 57 -23.91 7.72 -8.05
CA TYR A 57 -24.81 7.02 -7.11
C TYR A 57 -25.25 5.63 -7.57
N GLN A 58 -24.98 5.25 -8.81
CA GLN A 58 -25.11 3.88 -9.29
C GLN A 58 -23.94 2.98 -8.82
N GLU A 59 -22.75 3.57 -8.63
CA GLU A 59 -21.52 2.85 -8.27
C GLU A 59 -21.20 2.94 -6.77
N PHE A 60 -21.52 4.06 -6.13
CA PHE A 60 -21.22 4.34 -4.72
C PHE A 60 -22.40 5.04 -4.05
N SER A 61 -22.72 4.63 -2.81
CA SER A 61 -23.79 5.25 -2.02
C SER A 61 -23.38 6.61 -1.42
N SER A 62 -22.07 6.82 -1.20
CA SER A 62 -21.52 8.04 -0.59
C SER A 62 -20.09 8.33 -1.04
N LYS A 63 -19.61 9.56 -0.74
CA LYS A 63 -18.20 9.94 -0.93
C LYS A 63 -17.27 9.07 -0.08
N GLU A 64 -17.69 8.74 1.12
CA GLU A 64 -16.93 7.89 2.04
C GLU A 64 -16.73 6.49 1.49
N GLU A 65 -17.77 5.87 0.92
CA GLU A 65 -17.65 4.54 0.29
C GLU A 65 -16.68 4.58 -0.88
N CYS A 66 -16.79 5.58 -1.75
CA CYS A 66 -15.86 5.78 -2.86
C CYS A 66 -14.42 5.97 -2.36
N PHE A 67 -14.23 6.71 -1.27
CA PHE A 67 -12.92 6.96 -0.67
C PHE A 67 -12.31 5.69 -0.06
N ILE A 68 -13.10 4.93 0.70
CA ILE A 68 -12.66 3.65 1.26
C ILE A 68 -12.21 2.70 0.15
N GLU A 69 -12.96 2.64 -0.94
CA GLU A 69 -12.63 1.80 -2.09
C GLU A 69 -11.34 2.28 -2.78
N LEU A 70 -11.17 3.60 -2.98
CA LEU A 70 -9.94 4.18 -3.52
C LEU A 70 -8.74 3.77 -2.66
N LEU A 71 -8.85 3.94 -1.35
CA LEU A 71 -7.75 3.61 -0.44
C LEU A 71 -7.44 2.11 -0.42
N ARG A 72 -8.47 1.25 -0.45
CA ARG A 72 -8.31 -0.20 -0.52
C ARG A 72 -7.55 -0.60 -1.78
N THR A 73 -7.98 -0.11 -2.94
CA THR A 73 -7.34 -0.39 -4.23
C THR A 73 -5.91 0.14 -4.27
N SER A 74 -5.67 1.37 -3.80
CA SER A 74 -4.33 1.96 -3.74
C SER A 74 -3.38 1.18 -2.83
N ASN A 75 -3.89 0.62 -1.72
CA ASN A 75 -3.11 -0.24 -0.82
C ASN A 75 -2.70 -1.55 -1.50
N GLU A 76 -3.63 -2.19 -2.20
CA GLU A 76 -3.38 -3.43 -2.93
C GLU A 76 -2.38 -3.21 -4.09
N GLU A 77 -2.53 -2.11 -4.83
CA GLU A 77 -1.60 -1.70 -5.89
C GLU A 77 -0.19 -1.45 -5.35
N MET A 78 -0.07 -0.74 -4.21
CA MET A 78 1.22 -0.48 -3.57
C MET A 78 1.90 -1.77 -3.16
N ILE A 79 1.20 -2.68 -2.49
CA ILE A 79 1.73 -3.98 -2.08
C ILE A 79 2.18 -4.77 -3.31
N GLY A 80 1.37 -4.80 -4.36
CA GLY A 80 1.73 -5.48 -5.61
C GLY A 80 2.99 -4.91 -6.26
N GLN A 81 3.17 -3.59 -6.26
CA GLN A 81 4.37 -2.94 -6.80
C GLN A 81 5.61 -3.26 -5.96
N ILE A 82 5.50 -3.26 -4.62
CA ILE A 82 6.61 -3.63 -3.74
C ILE A 82 7.02 -5.09 -3.98
N VAL A 83 6.07 -6.02 -3.99
CA VAL A 83 6.35 -7.44 -4.22
C VAL A 83 6.99 -7.66 -5.59
N ALA A 84 6.51 -6.98 -6.63
CA ALA A 84 7.05 -7.10 -7.98
C ALA A 84 8.47 -6.51 -8.12
N ALA A 85 8.86 -5.58 -7.27
CA ALA A 85 10.19 -4.95 -7.28
C ALA A 85 11.26 -5.78 -6.55
N VAL A 86 10.86 -6.73 -5.71
CA VAL A 86 11.78 -7.54 -4.91
C VAL A 86 12.22 -8.77 -5.69
N ASP A 87 13.53 -8.92 -5.90
CA ASP A 87 14.14 -10.15 -6.41
C ASP A 87 14.30 -11.14 -5.23
N PRO A 88 13.55 -12.26 -5.20
CA PRO A 88 13.59 -13.20 -4.09
C PRO A 88 14.94 -13.92 -3.93
N ASP A 89 15.75 -13.93 -4.97
CA ASP A 89 17.09 -14.52 -4.99
C ASP A 89 18.22 -13.52 -4.71
N ALA A 90 17.94 -12.23 -4.58
CA ALA A 90 18.92 -11.24 -4.15
C ALA A 90 19.32 -11.44 -2.68
N PHE A 91 20.46 -10.88 -2.24
CA PHE A 91 20.81 -10.84 -0.82
C PHE A 91 19.72 -10.13 -0.03
N TRP A 92 19.45 -10.58 1.20
CA TRP A 92 18.35 -10.04 2.02
C TRP A 92 18.44 -8.52 2.25
N HIS A 93 19.62 -7.94 2.36
CA HIS A 93 19.82 -6.49 2.43
C HIS A 93 19.32 -5.77 1.16
N ASP A 94 19.56 -6.38 0.00
CA ASP A 94 19.15 -5.81 -1.28
C ASP A 94 17.64 -5.93 -1.44
N GLN A 95 17.03 -7.03 -0.99
CA GLN A 95 15.57 -7.18 -0.96
C GLN A 95 14.91 -6.10 -0.09
N ILE A 96 15.47 -5.78 1.09
CA ILE A 96 15.00 -4.68 1.92
C ILE A 96 15.11 -3.35 1.18
N ARG A 97 16.23 -3.09 0.53
CA ARG A 97 16.44 -1.85 -0.25
C ARG A 97 15.48 -1.75 -1.42
N GLN A 98 15.23 -2.83 -2.15
CA GLN A 98 14.26 -2.90 -3.25
C GLN A 98 12.83 -2.62 -2.75
N ALA A 99 12.42 -3.27 -1.66
CA ALA A 99 11.10 -3.08 -1.08
C ALA A 99 10.87 -1.62 -0.62
N ILE A 100 11.84 -1.03 0.07
CA ILE A 100 11.77 0.36 0.54
C ILE A 100 11.82 1.34 -0.63
N GLY A 101 12.65 1.07 -1.64
CA GLY A 101 12.70 1.88 -2.86
C GLY A 101 11.34 1.92 -3.55
N ALA A 102 10.72 0.77 -3.78
CA ALA A 102 9.40 0.69 -4.39
C ALA A 102 8.31 1.36 -3.53
N TYR A 103 8.37 1.22 -2.21
CA TYR A 103 7.46 1.93 -1.30
C TYR A 103 7.58 3.45 -1.46
N VAL A 104 8.80 3.98 -1.50
CA VAL A 104 9.05 5.42 -1.68
C VAL A 104 8.62 5.90 -3.07
N ASP A 105 8.84 5.12 -4.13
CA ASP A 105 8.39 5.45 -5.49
C ASP A 105 6.87 5.62 -5.55
N VAL A 106 6.11 4.76 -4.86
CA VAL A 106 4.65 4.89 -4.79
C VAL A 106 4.23 6.15 -4.03
N ILE A 107 4.89 6.45 -2.89
CA ILE A 107 4.60 7.68 -2.14
C ILE A 107 4.87 8.93 -2.99
N GLU A 108 6.01 8.96 -3.68
CA GLU A 108 6.38 10.09 -4.55
C GLU A 108 5.37 10.29 -5.68
N SER A 109 4.83 9.20 -6.22
CA SER A 109 3.85 9.27 -7.31
C SER A 109 2.47 9.78 -6.87
N ARG A 110 2.05 9.50 -5.61
CA ARG A 110 0.69 9.82 -5.09
C ARG A 110 0.73 10.27 -3.61
N PRO A 111 1.49 11.30 -3.23
CA PRO A 111 1.69 11.67 -1.83
C PRO A 111 0.37 12.02 -1.10
N ALA A 112 -0.55 12.72 -1.77
CA ALA A 112 -1.84 13.09 -1.19
C ALA A 112 -2.72 11.88 -0.83
N ILE A 113 -2.69 10.81 -1.63
CA ILE A 113 -3.44 9.58 -1.35
C ILE A 113 -2.85 8.87 -0.14
N ILE A 114 -1.51 8.78 -0.07
CA ILE A 114 -0.82 8.16 1.08
C ILE A 114 -1.10 8.93 2.36
N LEU A 115 -1.04 10.26 2.31
CA LEU A 115 -1.36 11.10 3.46
C LEU A 115 -2.83 10.94 3.88
N SER A 116 -3.76 10.86 2.93
CA SER A 116 -5.18 10.61 3.20
C SER A 116 -5.42 9.27 3.89
N TRP A 117 -4.70 8.20 3.50
CA TRP A 117 -4.73 6.92 4.20
C TRP A 117 -4.28 7.05 5.65
N ILE A 118 -3.24 7.84 5.91
CA ILE A 118 -2.63 7.93 7.23
C ILE A 118 -3.40 8.87 8.15
N ARG A 119 -3.89 10.00 7.65
CA ARG A 119 -4.47 11.09 8.46
C ARG A 119 -5.99 11.19 8.36
N GLU A 120 -6.56 11.00 7.15
CA GLU A 120 -7.99 11.22 6.94
C GLU A 120 -8.84 9.97 7.25
N LEU A 121 -8.38 8.77 6.83
CA LEU A 121 -9.13 7.53 7.07
C LEU A 121 -9.45 7.30 8.56
N PRO A 122 -8.52 7.47 9.52
CA PRO A 122 -8.82 7.28 10.94
C PRO A 122 -9.88 8.26 11.47
N ALA A 123 -10.00 9.44 10.87
CA ALA A 123 -10.95 10.48 11.27
C ALA A 123 -12.41 10.18 10.87
N LEU A 124 -12.65 9.22 9.97
CA LEU A 124 -14.00 8.80 9.54
C LEU A 124 -14.73 7.93 10.57
N GLY A 125 -14.11 7.63 11.71
CA GLY A 125 -14.79 6.97 12.83
C GLY A 125 -14.59 5.46 12.94
N ALA A 126 -15.45 4.81 13.72
CA ALA A 126 -15.26 3.41 14.11
C ALA A 126 -15.47 2.42 12.95
N GLU A 127 -16.34 2.76 12.01
CA GLU A 127 -16.72 1.88 10.89
C GLU A 127 -15.56 1.58 9.96
N VAL A 128 -14.63 2.54 9.78
CA VAL A 128 -13.46 2.39 8.92
C VAL A 128 -12.26 1.74 9.60
N ARG A 129 -12.31 1.51 10.92
CA ARG A 129 -11.19 0.87 11.65
C ARG A 129 -10.89 -0.53 11.14
N SER A 130 -11.90 -1.27 10.70
CA SER A 130 -11.74 -2.60 10.12
C SER A 130 -10.97 -2.56 8.80
N VAL A 131 -11.22 -1.53 7.98
CA VAL A 131 -10.53 -1.30 6.70
C VAL A 131 -9.06 -0.95 6.95
N GLN A 132 -8.82 0.00 7.86
CA GLN A 132 -7.46 0.41 8.23
C GLN A 132 -6.66 -0.77 8.80
N ARG A 133 -7.25 -1.54 9.72
CA ARG A 133 -6.60 -2.71 10.31
C ARG A 133 -6.26 -3.76 9.26
N ARG A 134 -7.18 -4.02 8.32
CA ARG A 134 -6.95 -4.96 7.21
C ARG A 134 -5.80 -4.50 6.32
N GLY A 135 -5.75 -3.21 5.96
CA GLY A 135 -4.66 -2.67 5.16
C GLY A 135 -3.29 -2.81 5.84
N ILE A 136 -3.20 -2.51 7.14
CA ILE A 136 -1.98 -2.71 7.93
C ILE A 136 -1.60 -4.20 7.97
N GLU A 137 -2.56 -5.10 8.16
CA GLU A 137 -2.31 -6.55 8.20
C GLU A 137 -1.78 -7.08 6.86
N GLN A 138 -2.26 -6.56 5.73
CA GLN A 138 -1.74 -6.90 4.41
C GLN A 138 -0.26 -6.50 4.26
N PHE A 139 0.12 -5.31 4.75
CA PHE A 139 1.54 -4.91 4.78
C PHE A 139 2.39 -5.79 5.68
N ILE A 140 1.90 -6.13 6.87
CA ILE A 140 2.59 -7.04 7.79
C ILE A 140 2.82 -8.40 7.11
N GLN A 141 1.79 -8.96 6.47
CA GLN A 141 1.89 -10.24 5.79
C GLN A 141 2.90 -10.18 4.64
N MET A 142 2.84 -9.14 3.80
CA MET A 142 3.83 -8.91 2.74
C MET A 142 5.27 -8.90 3.28
N MET A 143 5.54 -8.21 4.40
CA MET A 143 6.88 -8.17 4.99
C MET A 143 7.33 -9.54 5.51
N VAL A 144 6.42 -10.31 6.13
CA VAL A 144 6.69 -11.68 6.56
C VAL A 144 7.00 -12.57 5.37
N ASP A 145 6.23 -12.47 4.29
CA ASP A 145 6.42 -13.25 3.07
C ASP A 145 7.76 -12.92 2.39
N ILE A 146 8.11 -11.65 2.22
CA ILE A 146 9.41 -11.23 1.67
C ILE A 146 10.56 -11.75 2.53
N SER A 147 10.46 -11.66 3.86
CA SER A 147 11.50 -12.18 4.76
C SER A 147 11.62 -13.70 4.77
N SER A 148 10.73 -14.41 4.10
CA SER A 148 10.77 -15.86 3.89
C SER A 148 11.41 -16.27 2.55
N ASN A 149 11.87 -15.31 1.75
CA ASN A 149 12.48 -15.56 0.45
C ASN A 149 13.82 -16.32 0.57
N PRO A 150 14.27 -17.00 -0.51
CA PRO A 150 15.54 -17.72 -0.53
C PRO A 150 16.76 -16.89 -0.13
N GLY A 151 16.80 -15.59 -0.46
CA GLY A 151 17.88 -14.70 -0.09
C GLY A 151 18.05 -14.53 1.42
N PHE A 152 16.97 -14.53 2.21
CA PHE A 152 17.01 -14.53 3.67
C PHE A 152 17.44 -15.89 4.23
N GLN A 153 16.91 -16.98 3.65
CA GLN A 153 17.21 -18.33 4.10
C GLN A 153 18.70 -18.68 3.94
N ARG A 154 19.36 -18.24 2.86
CA ARG A 154 20.80 -18.49 2.62
C ARG A 154 21.68 -17.95 3.75
N ASP A 155 21.31 -16.81 4.31
CA ASP A 155 22.05 -16.16 5.39
C ASP A 155 21.54 -16.55 6.80
N ASN A 156 20.67 -17.58 6.87
CA ASN A 156 20.01 -18.03 8.09
C ASN A 156 19.27 -16.91 8.83
N ILE A 157 18.71 -15.94 8.12
CA ILE A 157 17.86 -14.91 8.68
C ILE A 157 16.43 -15.48 8.80
N PRO A 158 15.88 -15.60 10.01
CA PRO A 158 14.53 -16.11 10.20
C PRO A 158 13.50 -15.12 9.64
N PRO A 159 12.31 -15.58 9.24
CA PRO A 159 11.23 -14.70 8.84
C PRO A 159 10.91 -13.67 9.92
N ALA A 160 10.63 -12.44 9.51
CA ALA A 160 10.26 -11.37 10.42
C ALA A 160 9.03 -11.75 11.24
N SER A 161 9.10 -11.55 12.56
CA SER A 161 7.93 -11.75 13.40
C SER A 161 6.85 -10.70 13.07
N ARG A 162 5.57 -11.06 13.31
CA ARG A 162 4.46 -10.13 13.11
C ARG A 162 4.65 -8.81 13.91
N GLN A 163 5.20 -8.89 15.11
CA GLN A 163 5.45 -7.71 15.96
C GLN A 163 6.54 -6.81 15.35
N MET A 164 7.61 -7.40 14.85
CA MET A 164 8.66 -6.67 14.13
C MET A 164 8.11 -5.98 12.89
N ALA A 165 7.36 -6.70 12.07
CA ALA A 165 6.72 -6.14 10.88
C ALA A 165 5.77 -4.98 11.24
N LEU A 166 4.99 -5.10 12.33
CA LEU A 166 4.12 -4.02 12.81
C LEU A 166 4.91 -2.76 13.23
N ILE A 167 6.04 -2.93 13.91
CA ILE A 167 6.92 -1.81 14.30
C ILE A 167 7.47 -1.12 13.04
N LEU A 168 7.95 -1.89 12.06
CA LEU A 168 8.47 -1.35 10.81
C LEU A 168 7.38 -0.62 10.02
N VAL A 169 6.22 -1.22 9.83
CA VAL A 169 5.08 -0.60 9.13
C VAL A 169 4.68 0.71 9.82
N GLY A 170 4.58 0.71 11.14
CA GLY A 170 4.24 1.92 11.91
C GLY A 170 5.26 3.03 11.75
N GLY A 171 6.55 2.71 11.90
CA GLY A 171 7.64 3.68 11.76
C GLY A 171 7.78 4.23 10.34
N LEU A 172 7.79 3.36 9.34
CA LEU A 172 7.88 3.76 7.93
C LEU A 172 6.70 4.64 7.50
N ARG A 173 5.50 4.25 7.91
CA ARG A 173 4.28 5.01 7.64
C ARG A 173 4.32 6.41 8.24
N GLU A 174 4.71 6.55 9.50
CA GLU A 174 4.78 7.86 10.15
C GLU A 174 5.90 8.72 9.57
N LEU A 175 7.07 8.12 9.31
CA LEU A 175 8.18 8.82 8.67
C LEU A 175 7.78 9.37 7.29
N ALA A 176 7.08 8.57 6.48
CA ALA A 176 6.56 9.00 5.19
C ALA A 176 5.54 10.14 5.33
N ALA A 177 4.59 10.04 6.27
CA ALA A 177 3.58 11.06 6.49
C ALA A 177 4.19 12.41 6.87
N LEU A 178 5.10 12.43 7.85
CA LEU A 178 5.79 13.65 8.28
C LEU A 178 6.61 14.27 7.14
N THR A 179 7.27 13.44 6.33
CA THR A 179 8.06 13.93 5.20
C THR A 179 7.19 14.60 4.14
N VAL A 180 6.02 14.02 3.83
CA VAL A 180 5.05 14.60 2.90
C VAL A 180 4.42 15.88 3.48
N GLU A 181 4.03 15.88 4.75
CA GLU A 181 3.47 17.04 5.45
C GLU A 181 4.43 18.22 5.48
N ASP A 182 5.72 17.95 5.67
CA ASP A 182 6.80 18.96 5.65
C ASP A 182 7.18 19.42 4.23
N ASN A 183 6.55 18.91 3.18
CA ASN A 183 6.92 19.14 1.77
C ASN A 183 8.39 18.81 1.47
N LYS A 184 8.97 17.82 2.15
CA LYS A 184 10.33 17.34 1.91
C LYS A 184 10.34 16.24 0.84
N ASN A 185 11.52 16.01 0.28
CA ASN A 185 11.71 14.92 -0.67
C ASN A 185 11.62 13.56 0.05
N VAL A 186 10.62 12.74 -0.30
CA VAL A 186 10.45 11.40 0.32
C VAL A 186 11.62 10.45 0.06
N ARG A 187 12.45 10.71 -0.97
CA ARG A 187 13.66 9.90 -1.22
C ARG A 187 14.72 10.06 -0.13
N GLU A 188 14.69 11.14 0.63
CA GLU A 188 15.62 11.36 1.75
C GLU A 188 15.46 10.35 2.88
N ILE A 189 14.29 9.70 2.99
CA ILE A 189 14.07 8.69 4.03
C ILE A 189 14.65 7.31 3.69
N VAL A 190 15.00 7.04 2.41
CA VAL A 190 15.37 5.69 1.93
C VAL A 190 16.51 5.09 2.74
N ASP A 191 17.63 5.79 2.86
CA ASP A 191 18.82 5.22 3.55
C ASP A 191 18.55 4.99 5.04
N THR A 192 17.84 5.90 5.70
CA THR A 192 17.43 5.73 7.11
C THR A 192 16.47 4.57 7.28
N ALA A 193 15.47 4.45 6.41
CA ALA A 193 14.48 3.38 6.42
C ALA A 193 15.12 2.01 6.18
N VAL A 194 16.06 1.92 5.22
CA VAL A 194 16.83 0.71 4.92
C VAL A 194 17.69 0.32 6.12
N ALA A 195 18.46 1.25 6.68
CA ALA A 195 19.35 0.97 7.81
C ALA A 195 18.57 0.51 9.04
N ALA A 196 17.45 1.17 9.38
CA ALA A 196 16.58 0.77 10.48
C ALA A 196 15.96 -0.62 10.26
N SER A 197 15.51 -0.92 9.05
CA SER A 197 14.92 -2.22 8.71
C SER A 197 15.95 -3.35 8.80
N ILE A 198 17.14 -3.14 8.28
CA ILE A 198 18.27 -4.10 8.38
C ILE A 198 18.61 -4.34 9.84
N ALA A 199 18.75 -3.28 10.65
CA ALA A 199 19.11 -3.41 12.07
C ALA A 199 18.06 -4.22 12.85
N LEU A 200 16.78 -3.98 12.62
CA LEU A 200 15.69 -4.71 13.28
C LEU A 200 15.66 -6.18 12.86
N VAL A 201 15.80 -6.47 11.57
CA VAL A 201 15.82 -7.84 11.06
C VAL A 201 17.03 -8.61 11.60
N ALA A 202 18.22 -8.01 11.60
CA ALA A 202 19.43 -8.62 12.16
C ALA A 202 19.32 -8.88 13.68
N ALA A 203 18.70 -7.97 14.43
CA ALA A 203 18.46 -8.16 15.87
C ALA A 203 17.51 -9.33 16.14
N GLY A 204 16.49 -9.52 15.30
CA GLY A 204 15.57 -10.67 15.39
C GLY A 204 16.26 -12.01 15.18
N ALA A 205 17.28 -12.07 14.32
CA ALA A 205 18.06 -13.28 14.07
C ALA A 205 18.93 -13.70 15.27
N GLN A 206 19.28 -12.77 16.16
CA GLN A 206 20.11 -13.06 17.34
C GLN A 206 19.30 -13.55 18.55
N THR A 207 17.98 -13.42 18.52
CA THR A 207 17.08 -13.76 19.63
C THR A 207 16.28 -15.05 19.41
N SER A 208 16.44 -15.69 18.27
CA SER A 208 15.83 -16.96 17.87
C SER A 208 16.76 -18.12 18.03
#